data_b5b8756242494d1f86e3869cce0caace
#
_entry.id   b5b8756242494d1f86e3869cce0caace
#
_cell.length_a   1.000
_cell.length_b   1.000
_cell.length_c   1.000
_cell.angle_alpha   90.00
_cell.angle_beta   90.00
_cell.angle_gamma   90.00
#
_symmetry.space_group_name_H-M   'P 1'
#
loop_
_entity.id
_entity.type
_entity.pdbx_description
1 polymer ?
#
loop_
_entity_poly.entity_id
_entity_poly.type
_entity_poly.pdbx_seq_one_letter_code
_entity_poly.pdbx_strand_id
1 'polypeptide(L)'
;MNKLLLGGIALLISGYAAAQGTTEDYNRAYSLRKAFNAKQVYYSQVYPTWNENGKFFWYVRNPPDGPVYVKVDAKKRQRSALFDQKKLATALAGQTGKEVNEKQLPIQKCKVTNGMDTLFFAFNGTNWCYDITRNHLVAKGKIAAPGKIRHWMEVDDEKGADPIPSPDGKYTAFIKNDNVYVKEVATGKEKQLSNDGTLSNYYSSFISWSPDGKKVTSCRIRPVEKRFIYYVESSPSTQLQPILHKQEYAKPGDELMFKVPCIFDVESGKQSIPSTELFANQYEISYPQWNSDSKAITFEYNERGHKVYRVLEVSAETAQVRTLIEEKEEKYVNYPRIYRKYLEDGKHILWTSERDNYNHLYLYDRATAKPVRQITKGEWYVRGVQYVDEANQLIYFSANG
;
A
#
# COMPACT_ATOMS: atom_id res chain seq x y z
N MET A 1 25.77 -68.42 -20.25
CA MET A 1 25.88 -67.28 -21.20
C MET A 1 24.91 -66.11 -20.97
N ASN A 2 24.06 -66.08 -19.93
CA ASN A 2 23.00 -65.05 -19.77
C ASN A 2 23.22 -64.00 -18.67
N LYS A 3 24.33 -64.05 -17.94
CA LYS A 3 24.60 -63.06 -16.87
C LYS A 3 25.40 -61.82 -17.32
N LEU A 4 26.11 -61.92 -18.44
CA LEU A 4 26.88 -60.80 -19.02
C LEU A 4 26.02 -59.87 -19.89
N LEU A 5 24.90 -60.35 -20.44
CA LEU A 5 24.00 -59.53 -21.23
C LEU A 5 23.12 -58.58 -20.36
N LEU A 6 22.74 -59.01 -19.15
CA LEU A 6 21.96 -58.18 -18.23
C LEU A 6 22.79 -57.05 -17.62
N GLY A 7 24.10 -57.22 -17.41
CA GLY A 7 24.99 -56.17 -16.92
C GLY A 7 25.26 -55.08 -17.95
N GLY A 8 25.30 -55.43 -19.25
CA GLY A 8 25.48 -54.42 -20.32
C GLY A 8 24.28 -53.56 -20.57
N ILE A 9 23.07 -54.07 -20.36
CA ILE A 9 21.83 -53.31 -20.53
C ILE A 9 21.61 -52.34 -19.33
N ALA A 10 21.98 -52.74 -18.11
CA ALA A 10 21.91 -51.90 -16.94
C ALA A 10 22.89 -50.72 -17.01
N LEU A 11 24.07 -50.88 -17.63
CA LEU A 11 25.03 -49.78 -17.81
C LEU A 11 24.66 -48.81 -18.93
N LEU A 12 23.84 -49.24 -19.90
CA LEU A 12 23.36 -48.35 -20.98
C LEU A 12 22.15 -47.51 -20.57
N ILE A 13 21.40 -47.91 -19.53
CA ILE A 13 20.24 -47.16 -19.02
C ILE A 13 20.65 -46.10 -17.97
N SER A 14 21.83 -46.28 -17.33
CA SER A 14 22.31 -45.27 -16.34
C SER A 14 22.92 -44.02 -16.96
N GLY A 15 23.06 -43.95 -18.28
CA GLY A 15 23.66 -42.81 -18.98
C GLY A 15 22.73 -41.63 -19.29
N TYR A 16 21.42 -41.73 -19.04
CA TYR A 16 20.45 -40.71 -19.44
C TYR A 16 19.56 -40.15 -18.34
N ALA A 17 19.91 -40.33 -17.10
CA ALA A 17 19.23 -39.66 -16.02
C ALA A 17 19.92 -38.32 -15.66
N ALA A 18 20.16 -37.46 -16.66
CA ALA A 18 20.48 -36.06 -16.40
C ALA A 18 19.16 -35.31 -16.03
N ALA A 19 18.73 -35.49 -14.80
CA ALA A 19 17.54 -34.82 -14.27
C ALA A 19 17.77 -33.31 -14.02
N GLN A 20 18.96 -32.78 -14.31
CA GLN A 20 19.31 -31.37 -14.16
C GLN A 20 19.84 -30.85 -15.50
N GLY A 21 19.41 -29.61 -15.84
CA GLY A 21 19.91 -28.92 -17.01
C GLY A 21 21.42 -28.64 -16.92
N THR A 22 22.07 -28.52 -18.07
CA THR A 22 23.47 -28.09 -18.13
C THR A 22 23.66 -26.64 -17.75
N THR A 23 24.89 -26.23 -17.45
CA THR A 23 25.22 -24.82 -17.24
C THR A 23 24.78 -23.95 -18.43
N GLU A 24 24.85 -24.48 -19.65
CA GLU A 24 24.41 -23.79 -20.86
C GLU A 24 22.88 -23.60 -20.90
N ASP A 25 22.10 -24.59 -20.44
CA ASP A 25 20.66 -24.49 -20.34
C ASP A 25 20.24 -23.39 -19.33
N TYR A 26 20.91 -23.35 -18.18
CA TYR A 26 20.69 -22.28 -17.21
C TYR A 26 21.10 -20.91 -17.76
N ASN A 27 22.24 -20.79 -18.41
CA ASN A 27 22.68 -19.55 -19.04
C ASN A 27 21.71 -19.09 -20.12
N ARG A 28 21.19 -20.01 -20.92
CA ARG A 28 20.13 -19.71 -21.90
C ARG A 28 18.84 -19.22 -21.24
N ALA A 29 18.40 -19.88 -20.18
CA ALA A 29 17.24 -19.46 -19.42
C ALA A 29 17.43 -18.06 -18.79
N TYR A 30 18.59 -17.81 -18.21
CA TYR A 30 18.95 -16.48 -17.68
C TYR A 30 19.05 -15.41 -18.76
N SER A 31 19.55 -15.74 -19.94
CA SER A 31 19.59 -14.81 -21.07
C SER A 31 18.21 -14.43 -21.57
N LEU A 32 17.27 -15.39 -21.62
CA LEU A 32 15.85 -15.12 -21.93
C LEU A 32 15.21 -14.20 -20.86
N ARG A 33 15.45 -14.44 -19.57
CA ARG A 33 14.98 -13.56 -18.49
C ARG A 33 15.56 -12.16 -18.61
N LYS A 34 16.85 -12.05 -18.94
CA LYS A 34 17.53 -10.77 -19.17
C LYS A 34 16.98 -10.05 -20.40
N ALA A 35 16.65 -10.78 -21.45
CA ALA A 35 16.01 -10.28 -22.65
C ALA A 35 14.60 -9.73 -22.36
N PHE A 36 13.81 -10.45 -21.57
CA PHE A 36 12.49 -9.98 -21.08
C PHE A 36 12.62 -8.71 -20.26
N ASN A 37 13.55 -8.68 -19.31
CA ASN A 37 13.81 -7.52 -18.47
C ASN A 37 14.44 -6.36 -19.24
N ALA A 38 15.15 -6.62 -20.33
CA ALA A 38 15.79 -5.62 -21.18
C ALA A 38 14.84 -4.98 -22.23
N LYS A 39 13.53 -5.08 -22.01
CA LYS A 39 12.51 -4.45 -22.85
C LYS A 39 12.50 -4.89 -24.31
N GLN A 40 12.77 -6.14 -24.58
CA GLN A 40 12.66 -6.73 -25.94
C GLN A 40 11.20 -7.02 -26.33
N VAL A 41 10.26 -6.89 -25.39
CA VAL A 41 8.83 -6.93 -25.68
C VAL A 41 8.32 -5.50 -25.75
N TYR A 42 8.04 -5.06 -26.95
CA TYR A 42 7.59 -3.69 -27.24
C TYR A 42 6.06 -3.61 -27.20
N TYR A 43 5.53 -2.48 -26.78
CA TYR A 43 4.09 -2.19 -26.79
C TYR A 43 3.22 -3.15 -25.98
N SER A 44 3.81 -3.89 -25.05
CA SER A 44 3.11 -4.96 -24.31
C SER A 44 2.05 -4.44 -23.33
N GLN A 45 2.22 -3.23 -22.82
CA GLN A 45 1.34 -2.66 -21.79
C GLN A 45 1.24 -1.15 -21.94
N VAL A 46 0.06 -0.61 -21.63
CA VAL A 46 -0.20 0.83 -21.52
C VAL A 46 -0.77 1.10 -20.12
N TYR A 47 -0.10 1.96 -19.38
CA TYR A 47 -0.54 2.45 -18.09
C TYR A 47 -0.96 3.92 -18.21
N PRO A 48 -2.24 4.21 -18.46
CA PRO A 48 -2.70 5.57 -18.61
C PRO A 48 -2.77 6.28 -17.27
N THR A 49 -2.22 7.48 -17.19
CA THR A 49 -2.39 8.40 -16.07
C THR A 49 -3.35 9.50 -16.51
N TRP A 50 -4.55 9.48 -15.94
CA TRP A 50 -5.60 10.45 -16.23
C TRP A 50 -5.39 11.75 -15.45
N ASN A 51 -5.79 12.86 -16.07
CA ASN A 51 -5.97 14.09 -15.33
C ASN A 51 -7.31 14.06 -14.54
N GLU A 52 -7.45 14.89 -13.51
CA GLU A 52 -8.59 14.87 -12.59
C GLU A 52 -9.96 15.05 -13.27
N ASN A 53 -10.01 15.81 -14.36
CA ASN A 53 -11.26 16.07 -15.09
C ASN A 53 -11.58 15.02 -16.17
N GLY A 54 -10.78 13.97 -16.31
CA GLY A 54 -10.99 12.88 -17.27
C GLY A 54 -10.91 13.26 -18.75
N LYS A 55 -10.44 14.50 -19.11
CA LYS A 55 -10.35 14.95 -20.51
C LYS A 55 -9.11 14.45 -21.20
N PHE A 56 -8.03 14.31 -20.47
CA PHE A 56 -6.74 13.92 -20.97
C PHE A 56 -6.14 12.80 -20.15
N PHE A 57 -5.36 11.96 -20.80
CA PHE A 57 -4.44 11.06 -20.12
C PHE A 57 -3.10 11.03 -20.84
N TRP A 58 -2.07 10.58 -20.15
CA TRP A 58 -0.78 10.34 -20.74
C TRP A 58 -0.25 8.96 -20.35
N TYR A 59 0.65 8.43 -21.14
CA TYR A 59 1.33 7.16 -20.90
C TYR A 59 2.69 7.13 -21.58
N VAL A 60 3.52 6.19 -21.16
CA VAL A 60 4.80 5.92 -21.81
C VAL A 60 4.64 4.71 -22.72
N ARG A 61 4.99 4.92 -23.99
CA ARG A 61 5.10 3.86 -24.98
C ARG A 61 6.56 3.47 -25.13
N ASN A 62 6.87 2.18 -25.14
CA ASN A 62 8.23 1.67 -25.24
C ASN A 62 8.47 1.02 -26.61
N PRO A 63 8.83 1.77 -27.67
CA PRO A 63 9.34 1.23 -28.92
C PRO A 63 10.80 0.79 -28.79
N PRO A 64 11.39 0.11 -29.83
CA PRO A 64 12.79 -0.33 -29.82
C PRO A 64 13.80 0.78 -29.52
N ASP A 65 13.52 1.98 -30.04
CA ASP A 65 14.43 3.14 -29.95
C ASP A 65 14.43 3.86 -28.60
N GLY A 66 13.52 3.51 -27.68
CA GLY A 66 13.43 4.10 -26.35
C GLY A 66 12.04 4.65 -26.00
N PRO A 67 11.83 5.14 -24.77
CA PRO A 67 10.52 5.56 -24.29
C PRO A 67 10.00 6.80 -25.03
N VAL A 68 8.72 6.78 -25.40
CA VAL A 68 7.99 7.91 -25.97
C VAL A 68 6.84 8.30 -25.06
N TYR A 69 6.78 9.56 -24.68
CA TYR A 69 5.75 10.11 -23.79
C TYR A 69 4.58 10.63 -24.63
N VAL A 70 3.42 10.03 -24.46
CA VAL A 70 2.23 10.27 -25.27
C VAL A 70 1.14 10.92 -24.44
N LYS A 71 0.55 12.01 -24.95
CA LYS A 71 -0.67 12.64 -24.45
C LYS A 71 -1.84 12.24 -25.33
N VAL A 72 -2.99 11.97 -24.72
CA VAL A 72 -4.24 11.66 -25.44
C VAL A 72 -5.34 12.61 -24.98
N ASP A 73 -5.99 13.26 -25.94
CA ASP A 73 -7.27 13.93 -25.74
C ASP A 73 -8.37 12.87 -25.92
N ALA A 74 -9.00 12.48 -24.81
CA ALA A 74 -9.97 11.39 -24.80
C ALA A 74 -11.24 11.72 -25.58
N LYS A 75 -11.68 12.99 -25.55
CA LYS A 75 -12.87 13.45 -26.26
C LYS A 75 -12.65 13.51 -27.76
N LYS A 76 -11.52 14.06 -28.19
CA LYS A 76 -11.16 14.16 -29.60
C LYS A 76 -10.59 12.86 -30.17
N ARG A 77 -10.26 11.88 -29.34
CA ARG A 77 -9.57 10.63 -29.70
C ARG A 77 -8.25 10.87 -30.45
N GLN A 78 -7.53 11.92 -30.06
CA GLN A 78 -6.29 12.32 -30.67
C GLN A 78 -5.12 12.12 -29.71
N ARG A 79 -4.01 11.62 -30.27
CA ARG A 79 -2.74 11.48 -29.54
C ARG A 79 -1.70 12.43 -30.10
N SER A 80 -0.85 12.95 -29.21
CA SER A 80 0.29 13.80 -29.55
C SER A 80 1.47 13.46 -28.63
N ALA A 81 2.65 13.98 -28.90
CA ALA A 81 3.72 13.97 -27.92
C ALA A 81 3.28 14.76 -26.68
N LEU A 82 3.59 14.24 -25.49
CA LEU A 82 3.33 14.95 -24.24
C LEU A 82 4.23 16.18 -24.12
N PHE A 83 5.49 16.04 -24.52
CA PHE A 83 6.48 17.12 -24.62
C PHE A 83 7.53 16.78 -25.70
N ASP A 84 8.32 17.77 -26.07
CA ASP A 84 9.46 17.60 -26.98
C ASP A 84 10.66 17.04 -26.20
N GLN A 85 10.96 15.74 -26.42
CA GLN A 85 12.04 15.04 -25.72
C GLN A 85 13.42 15.63 -26.02
N LYS A 86 13.64 16.16 -27.24
CA LYS A 86 14.90 16.78 -27.63
C LYS A 86 15.12 18.09 -26.87
N LYS A 87 14.08 18.92 -26.76
CA LYS A 87 14.16 20.16 -25.99
C LYS A 87 14.45 19.90 -24.51
N LEU A 88 13.78 18.92 -23.92
CA LEU A 88 14.03 18.55 -22.52
C LEU A 88 15.45 17.98 -22.33
N ALA A 89 15.93 17.12 -23.24
CA ALA A 89 17.28 16.60 -23.20
C ALA A 89 18.33 17.71 -23.24
N THR A 90 18.16 18.67 -24.16
CA THR A 90 19.03 19.84 -24.29
C THR A 90 19.03 20.71 -23.03
N ALA A 91 17.83 20.96 -22.45
CA ALA A 91 17.71 21.74 -21.21
C ALA A 91 18.38 21.05 -20.03
N LEU A 92 18.23 19.72 -19.87
CA LEU A 92 18.89 18.92 -18.86
C LEU A 92 20.41 18.91 -19.04
N ALA A 93 20.91 18.72 -20.26
CA ALA A 93 22.33 18.75 -20.56
C ALA A 93 22.96 20.11 -20.20
N GLY A 94 22.27 21.20 -20.56
CA GLY A 94 22.72 22.57 -20.25
C GLY A 94 22.81 22.87 -18.74
N GLN A 95 21.85 22.36 -17.96
CA GLN A 95 21.82 22.60 -16.50
C GLN A 95 22.72 21.64 -15.70
N THR A 96 22.98 20.45 -16.20
CA THR A 96 23.72 19.41 -15.43
C THR A 96 25.15 19.20 -15.93
N GLY A 97 25.50 19.74 -17.09
CA GLY A 97 26.78 19.50 -17.75
C GLY A 97 26.99 18.06 -18.23
N LYS A 98 25.92 17.24 -18.26
CA LYS A 98 25.96 15.83 -18.69
C LYS A 98 25.26 15.66 -20.01
N GLU A 99 25.80 14.80 -20.86
CA GLU A 99 25.12 14.39 -22.08
C GLU A 99 23.84 13.64 -21.75
N VAL A 100 22.72 14.00 -22.40
CA VAL A 100 21.40 13.40 -22.21
C VAL A 100 20.88 12.92 -23.55
N ASN A 101 20.68 11.61 -23.67
CA ASN A 101 20.13 11.01 -24.88
C ASN A 101 18.62 11.30 -24.99
N GLU A 102 18.22 12.02 -26.03
CA GLU A 102 16.82 12.38 -26.27
C GLU A 102 15.90 11.18 -26.49
N LYS A 103 16.41 10.08 -27.07
CA LYS A 103 15.67 8.84 -27.31
C LYS A 103 15.55 7.95 -26.07
N GLN A 104 16.43 8.14 -25.09
CA GLN A 104 16.48 7.35 -23.86
C GLN A 104 16.54 8.26 -22.64
N LEU A 105 15.60 9.21 -22.54
CA LEU A 105 15.55 10.15 -21.41
C LEU A 105 15.59 9.40 -20.07
N PRO A 106 16.62 9.59 -19.23
CA PRO A 106 16.79 8.88 -17.97
C PRO A 106 15.98 9.51 -16.83
N ILE A 107 14.76 9.95 -17.13
CA ILE A 107 13.86 10.58 -16.15
C ILE A 107 13.00 9.54 -15.44
N GLN A 108 12.74 9.77 -14.15
CA GLN A 108 12.01 8.86 -13.27
C GLN A 108 10.94 9.62 -12.48
N LYS A 109 9.99 8.87 -11.88
CA LYS A 109 8.93 9.44 -11.01
C LYS A 109 8.15 10.58 -11.69
N CYS A 110 7.86 10.43 -12.98
CA CYS A 110 7.17 11.45 -13.75
C CYS A 110 5.74 11.71 -13.23
N LYS A 111 5.41 12.99 -13.03
CA LYS A 111 4.07 13.48 -12.74
C LYS A 111 3.77 14.68 -13.63
N VAL A 112 2.55 14.76 -14.14
CA VAL A 112 2.11 15.85 -15.00
C VAL A 112 0.95 16.57 -14.34
N THR A 113 0.92 17.90 -14.42
CA THR A 113 -0.20 18.71 -13.93
C THR A 113 -1.50 18.42 -14.66
N ASN A 114 -2.63 18.76 -14.05
CA ASN A 114 -3.96 18.62 -14.67
C ASN A 114 -4.10 19.33 -16.02
N GLY A 115 -3.41 20.47 -16.20
CA GLY A 115 -3.34 21.21 -17.45
C GLY A 115 -2.49 20.55 -18.54
N MET A 116 -1.73 19.50 -18.20
CA MET A 116 -0.76 18.86 -19.10
C MET A 116 0.31 19.82 -19.62
N ASP A 117 0.65 20.83 -18.87
CA ASP A 117 1.58 21.91 -19.20
C ASP A 117 2.89 21.85 -18.42
N THR A 118 2.91 21.13 -17.31
CA THR A 118 4.08 21.04 -16.43
C THR A 118 4.39 19.59 -16.07
N LEU A 119 5.66 19.19 -16.26
CA LEU A 119 6.19 17.88 -15.92
C LEU A 119 7.11 17.99 -14.70
N PHE A 120 6.81 17.22 -13.66
CA PHE A 120 7.71 16.97 -12.54
C PHE A 120 8.37 15.61 -12.72
N PHE A 121 9.66 15.53 -12.47
CA PHE A 121 10.39 14.27 -12.58
C PHE A 121 11.68 14.29 -11.75
N ALA A 122 12.25 13.11 -11.57
CA ALA A 122 13.54 12.89 -10.94
C ALA A 122 14.61 12.59 -11.99
N PHE A 123 15.76 13.25 -11.89
CA PHE A 123 16.94 12.98 -12.70
C PHE A 123 18.21 13.29 -11.92
N ASN A 124 19.17 12.37 -11.94
CA ASN A 124 20.50 12.51 -11.30
C ASN A 124 20.45 13.00 -9.84
N GLY A 125 19.58 12.39 -9.01
CA GLY A 125 19.44 12.71 -7.59
C GLY A 125 18.74 14.04 -7.29
N THR A 126 18.19 14.71 -8.30
CA THR A 126 17.51 15.99 -8.18
C THR A 126 16.08 15.88 -8.69
N ASN A 127 15.14 16.55 -8.00
CA ASN A 127 13.79 16.75 -8.49
C ASN A 127 13.74 17.96 -9.41
N TRP A 128 13.06 17.83 -10.53
CA TRP A 128 12.96 18.84 -11.58
C TRP A 128 11.51 19.19 -11.87
N CYS A 129 11.30 20.43 -12.28
CA CYS A 129 10.04 20.95 -12.78
C CYS A 129 10.29 21.52 -14.20
N TYR A 130 9.56 21.04 -15.18
CA TYR A 130 9.66 21.46 -16.56
C TYR A 130 8.34 22.02 -17.06
N ASP A 131 8.32 23.31 -17.39
CA ASP A 131 7.23 23.95 -18.11
C ASP A 131 7.30 23.54 -19.58
N ILE A 132 6.37 22.70 -20.00
CA ILE A 132 6.32 22.11 -21.35
C ILE A 132 6.06 23.19 -22.40
N THR A 133 5.27 24.20 -22.05
CA THR A 133 4.85 25.26 -22.98
C THR A 133 5.96 26.26 -23.22
N ARG A 134 6.66 26.65 -22.17
CA ARG A 134 7.73 27.65 -22.21
C ARG A 134 9.11 27.05 -22.41
N ASN A 135 9.23 25.73 -22.44
CA ASN A 135 10.51 25.01 -22.48
C ASN A 135 11.47 25.46 -21.35
N HIS A 136 10.93 25.64 -20.14
CA HIS A 136 11.69 26.16 -19.02
C HIS A 136 11.87 25.07 -17.94
N LEU A 137 13.12 24.79 -17.58
CA LEU A 137 13.50 23.74 -16.62
C LEU A 137 14.06 24.37 -15.34
N VAL A 138 13.55 23.92 -14.18
CA VAL A 138 13.96 24.40 -12.85
C VAL A 138 14.25 23.22 -11.94
N ALA A 139 15.40 23.26 -11.24
CA ALA A 139 15.70 22.32 -10.18
C ALA A 139 14.88 22.64 -8.93
N LYS A 140 14.27 21.61 -8.31
CA LYS A 140 13.41 21.71 -7.12
C LYS A 140 14.06 21.12 -5.85
N GLY A 141 15.37 20.86 -5.90
CA GLY A 141 16.13 20.30 -4.79
C GLY A 141 16.44 18.81 -4.93
N LYS A 142 17.27 18.31 -4.01
CA LYS A 142 17.70 16.91 -4.02
C LYS A 142 16.53 15.98 -3.70
N ILE A 143 16.57 14.78 -4.29
CA ILE A 143 15.65 13.70 -3.90
C ILE A 143 16.00 13.34 -2.45
N ALA A 144 15.00 13.33 -1.57
CA ALA A 144 15.16 12.76 -0.24
C ALA A 144 15.69 11.33 -0.38
N ALA A 145 16.68 10.97 0.43
CA ALA A 145 17.11 9.59 0.51
C ALA A 145 15.88 8.70 0.71
N PRO A 146 15.80 7.54 0.03
CA PRO A 146 14.71 6.61 0.30
C PRO A 146 14.74 6.36 1.81
N GLY A 147 13.63 6.64 2.48
CA GLY A 147 13.42 6.21 3.84
C GLY A 147 13.75 4.73 3.92
N LYS A 148 14.20 4.24 5.06
CA LYS A 148 14.45 2.80 5.25
C LYS A 148 13.31 2.03 4.60
N ILE A 149 13.64 1.16 3.64
CA ILE A 149 12.66 0.23 3.07
C ILE A 149 12.21 -0.61 4.25
N ARG A 150 10.99 -0.36 4.74
CA ARG A 150 10.40 -1.22 5.76
C ARG A 150 10.18 -2.58 5.12
N HIS A 151 10.84 -3.58 5.61
CA HIS A 151 10.41 -4.94 5.36
C HIS A 151 8.97 -5.05 5.90
N TRP A 152 8.06 -5.62 5.15
CA TRP A 152 6.66 -5.79 5.53
C TRP A 152 6.45 -6.54 6.86
N MET A 153 7.52 -7.09 7.44
CA MET A 153 7.59 -7.78 8.73
C MET A 153 8.34 -6.97 9.81
N GLU A 154 8.90 -5.80 9.50
CA GLU A 154 9.43 -4.92 10.55
C GLU A 154 8.24 -4.24 11.22
N VAL A 155 7.84 -4.80 12.33
CA VAL A 155 6.94 -4.12 13.26
C VAL A 155 7.72 -2.94 13.83
N ASP A 156 7.39 -1.74 13.37
CA ASP A 156 7.78 -0.51 14.06
C ASP A 156 7.22 -0.65 15.47
N ASP A 157 8.02 -0.37 16.47
CA ASP A 157 7.53 -0.20 17.84
C ASP A 157 6.62 1.04 17.95
N GLU A 158 6.31 1.67 16.80
CA GLU A 158 5.39 2.80 16.65
C GLU A 158 5.73 3.98 17.56
N LYS A 159 7.00 4.09 17.96
CA LYS A 159 7.52 5.15 18.80
C LYS A 159 8.26 6.19 17.96
N GLY A 160 8.10 7.47 18.30
CA GLY A 160 8.92 8.55 17.77
C GLY A 160 8.47 9.15 16.44
N ALA A 161 7.15 9.32 16.21
CA ALA A 161 6.65 10.19 15.15
C ALA A 161 6.67 11.65 15.59
N ASP A 162 6.72 12.57 14.59
CA ASP A 162 6.55 14.00 14.84
C ASP A 162 5.16 14.31 15.41
N PRO A 163 5.02 15.36 16.24
CA PRO A 163 3.72 15.80 16.73
C PRO A 163 2.73 16.10 15.61
N ILE A 164 1.50 15.63 15.74
CA ILE A 164 0.46 15.72 14.72
C ILE A 164 -0.46 16.91 15.03
N PRO A 165 -0.55 17.93 14.16
CA PRO A 165 -1.41 19.09 14.39
C PRO A 165 -2.90 18.74 14.30
N SER A 166 -3.72 19.43 15.11
CA SER A 166 -5.17 19.41 14.99
C SER A 166 -5.64 20.07 13.69
N PRO A 167 -6.82 19.74 13.14
CA PRO A 167 -7.34 20.33 11.92
C PRO A 167 -7.44 21.86 11.96
N ASP A 168 -7.70 22.44 13.14
CA ASP A 168 -7.78 23.90 13.35
C ASP A 168 -6.43 24.55 13.73
N GLY A 169 -5.37 23.74 13.86
CA GLY A 169 -4.01 24.19 14.21
C GLY A 169 -3.82 24.67 15.65
N LYS A 170 -4.82 24.52 16.53
CA LYS A 170 -4.72 24.99 17.93
C LYS A 170 -3.87 24.08 18.82
N TYR A 171 -3.85 22.78 18.49
CA TYR A 171 -3.16 21.78 19.27
C TYR A 171 -2.24 20.93 18.40
N THR A 172 -1.25 20.30 19.04
CA THR A 172 -0.50 19.17 18.48
C THR A 172 -0.61 17.97 19.41
N ALA A 173 -0.82 16.77 18.87
CA ALA A 173 -0.86 15.52 19.65
C ALA A 173 0.42 14.72 19.45
N PHE A 174 0.92 14.09 20.50
CA PHE A 174 2.18 13.32 20.49
C PHE A 174 2.21 12.29 21.61
N ILE A 175 3.20 11.38 21.55
CA ILE A 175 3.45 10.40 22.60
C ILE A 175 4.63 10.84 23.45
N LYS A 176 4.46 10.76 24.76
CA LYS A 176 5.50 11.04 25.75
C LYS A 176 5.38 10.06 26.89
N ASN A 177 6.48 9.36 27.24
CA ASN A 177 6.49 8.33 28.28
C ASN A 177 5.36 7.31 28.08
N ASP A 178 5.26 6.75 26.86
CA ASP A 178 4.26 5.74 26.47
C ASP A 178 2.79 6.21 26.53
N ASN A 179 2.52 7.50 26.79
CA ASN A 179 1.18 8.08 26.96
C ASN A 179 0.86 9.16 25.91
N VAL A 180 -0.43 9.37 25.68
CA VAL A 180 -0.96 10.39 24.75
C VAL A 180 -0.98 11.76 25.43
N TYR A 181 -0.43 12.75 24.75
CA TYR A 181 -0.41 14.16 25.16
C TYR A 181 -0.90 15.05 24.04
N VAL A 182 -1.45 16.18 24.41
CA VAL A 182 -1.68 17.32 23.53
C VAL A 182 -0.96 18.55 24.04
N LYS A 183 -0.51 19.40 23.12
CA LYS A 183 0.13 20.69 23.43
C LYS A 183 -0.65 21.79 22.73
N GLU A 184 -1.06 22.77 23.48
CA GLU A 184 -1.66 23.99 22.94
C GLU A 184 -0.59 24.83 22.25
N VAL A 185 -0.80 25.17 20.98
CA VAL A 185 0.21 25.87 20.15
C VAL A 185 0.46 27.28 20.65
N ALA A 186 -0.60 28.00 21.05
CA ALA A 186 -0.52 29.39 21.48
C ALA A 186 0.24 29.58 22.80
N THR A 187 0.04 28.69 23.78
CA THR A 187 0.59 28.83 25.14
C THR A 187 1.79 27.90 25.38
N GLY A 188 1.96 26.88 24.55
CA GLY A 188 2.94 25.84 24.76
C GLY A 188 2.60 24.87 25.90
N LYS A 189 1.42 25.00 26.53
CA LYS A 189 1.00 24.16 27.64
C LYS A 189 0.70 22.73 27.18
N GLU A 190 1.28 21.75 27.86
CA GLU A 190 1.02 20.33 27.62
C GLU A 190 -0.10 19.82 28.56
N LYS A 191 -0.95 18.95 28.02
CA LYS A 191 -1.98 18.22 28.76
C LYS A 191 -1.86 16.73 28.47
N GLN A 192 -1.74 15.91 29.51
CA GLN A 192 -1.76 14.47 29.42
C GLN A 192 -3.19 13.96 29.27
N LEU A 193 -3.44 13.07 28.30
CA LEU A 193 -4.75 12.49 28.00
C LEU A 193 -4.87 11.02 28.43
N SER A 194 -3.74 10.32 28.60
CA SER A 194 -3.71 8.94 29.15
C SER A 194 -2.68 8.83 30.27
N ASN A 195 -2.89 7.91 31.22
CA ASN A 195 -2.00 7.66 32.34
C ASN A 195 -1.75 6.16 32.58
N ASP A 196 -2.20 5.32 31.66
CA ASP A 196 -2.12 3.86 31.70
C ASP A 196 -1.12 3.29 30.68
N GLY A 197 -0.37 4.16 30.00
CA GLY A 197 0.73 3.78 29.11
C GLY A 197 1.96 3.34 29.88
N THR A 198 2.55 2.22 29.46
CA THR A 198 3.78 1.63 30.02
C THR A 198 4.57 0.95 28.91
N LEU A 199 5.81 0.52 29.17
CA LEU A 199 6.62 -0.22 28.19
C LEU A 199 5.93 -1.51 27.67
N SER A 200 5.09 -2.14 28.48
CA SER A 200 4.34 -3.35 28.11
C SER A 200 2.92 -3.07 27.59
N ASN A 201 2.48 -1.82 27.64
CA ASN A 201 1.21 -1.34 27.07
C ASN A 201 1.37 0.13 26.72
N TYR A 202 1.97 0.42 25.59
CA TYR A 202 2.25 1.80 25.15
C TYR A 202 1.21 2.29 24.15
N TYR A 203 1.13 3.60 23.96
CA TYR A 203 0.31 4.21 22.92
C TYR A 203 1.10 4.42 21.63
N SER A 204 0.47 4.04 20.53
CA SER A 204 1.01 4.23 19.19
C SER A 204 1.17 5.70 18.84
N SER A 205 2.27 6.04 18.17
CA SER A 205 2.48 7.38 17.60
C SER A 205 1.61 7.67 16.36
N PHE A 206 0.89 6.68 15.85
CA PHE A 206 -0.15 6.87 14.84
C PHE A 206 -1.41 7.45 15.51
N ILE A 207 -1.39 8.75 15.69
CA ILE A 207 -2.50 9.52 16.27
C ILE A 207 -3.35 10.08 15.14
N SER A 208 -4.67 10.02 15.28
CA SER A 208 -5.61 10.65 14.35
C SER A 208 -6.56 11.60 15.09
N TRP A 209 -6.67 12.82 14.57
CA TRP A 209 -7.61 13.82 15.07
C TRP A 209 -9.01 13.61 14.48
N SER A 210 -10.04 13.82 15.27
CA SER A 210 -11.40 13.97 14.75
C SER A 210 -11.49 15.17 13.82
N PRO A 211 -12.33 15.14 12.77
CA PRO A 211 -12.51 16.27 11.85
C PRO A 211 -12.83 17.61 12.52
N ASP A 212 -13.55 17.57 13.65
CA ASP A 212 -13.89 18.75 14.44
C ASP A 212 -12.76 19.23 15.39
N GLY A 213 -11.62 18.52 15.44
CA GLY A 213 -10.46 18.86 16.26
C GLY A 213 -10.64 18.68 17.77
N LYS A 214 -11.75 18.07 18.23
CA LYS A 214 -12.07 17.95 19.67
C LYS A 214 -11.56 16.65 20.30
N LYS A 215 -11.31 15.64 19.50
CA LYS A 215 -10.90 14.33 19.97
C LYS A 215 -9.71 13.80 19.21
N VAL A 216 -8.96 12.92 19.84
CA VAL A 216 -7.90 12.15 19.21
C VAL A 216 -8.12 10.65 19.43
N THR A 217 -7.65 9.83 18.52
CA THR A 217 -7.58 8.39 18.68
C THR A 217 -6.15 7.90 18.52
N SER A 218 -5.77 6.93 19.31
CA SER A 218 -4.53 6.17 19.21
C SER A 218 -4.77 4.75 19.67
N CYS A 219 -4.00 3.79 19.16
CA CYS A 219 -4.07 2.41 19.63
C CYS A 219 -3.18 2.23 20.87
N ARG A 220 -3.74 1.66 21.94
CA ARG A 220 -2.94 1.10 23.03
C ARG A 220 -2.44 -0.28 22.59
N ILE A 221 -1.14 -0.50 22.65
CA ILE A 221 -0.46 -1.67 22.09
C ILE A 221 0.16 -2.47 23.22
N ARG A 222 -0.21 -3.75 23.29
CA ARG A 222 0.53 -4.76 24.04
C ARG A 222 1.51 -5.44 23.09
N PRO A 223 2.81 -5.10 23.16
CA PRO A 223 3.83 -5.70 22.32
C PRO A 223 4.07 -7.15 22.72
N VAL A 224 4.70 -7.90 21.83
CA VAL A 224 5.19 -9.25 22.08
C VAL A 224 6.69 -9.31 21.87
N GLU A 225 7.32 -10.33 22.47
CA GLU A 225 8.73 -10.58 22.23
C GLU A 225 8.95 -10.96 20.77
N LYS A 226 9.88 -10.27 20.11
CA LYS A 226 10.22 -10.54 18.72
C LYS A 226 10.82 -11.93 18.59
N ARG A 227 10.23 -12.77 17.73
CA ARG A 227 10.72 -14.09 17.36
C ARG A 227 11.49 -14.03 16.06
N PHE A 228 12.53 -14.83 15.94
CA PHE A 228 13.41 -14.82 14.80
C PHE A 228 13.63 -16.22 14.22
N ILE A 229 13.73 -16.28 12.91
CA ILE A 229 14.32 -17.40 12.21
C ILE A 229 15.73 -17.03 11.76
N TYR A 230 16.58 -18.03 11.64
CA TYR A 230 17.96 -17.89 11.21
C TYR A 230 18.21 -18.79 10.01
N TYR A 231 18.90 -18.28 9.01
CA TYR A 231 19.32 -19.06 7.85
C TYR A 231 20.70 -18.64 7.39
N VAL A 232 21.42 -19.55 6.75
CA VAL A 232 22.79 -19.32 6.30
C VAL A 232 22.80 -19.18 4.79
N GLU A 233 23.34 -18.07 4.31
CA GLU A 233 23.74 -17.91 2.92
C GLU A 233 25.13 -18.51 2.75
N SER A 234 25.19 -19.74 2.21
CA SER A 234 26.42 -20.52 2.15
C SER A 234 27.45 -20.01 1.15
N SER A 235 27.01 -19.29 0.11
CA SER A 235 27.84 -18.77 -0.96
C SER A 235 27.45 -17.35 -1.34
N PRO A 236 27.69 -16.36 -0.46
CA PRO A 236 27.41 -14.96 -0.75
C PRO A 236 28.30 -14.44 -1.87
N SER A 237 27.78 -13.53 -2.69
CA SER A 237 28.54 -12.90 -3.78
C SER A 237 29.53 -11.82 -3.29
N THR A 238 29.42 -11.40 -2.04
CA THR A 238 30.18 -10.27 -1.46
C THR A 238 31.41 -10.72 -0.66
N GLN A 239 31.46 -11.99 -0.26
CA GLN A 239 32.55 -12.51 0.57
C GLN A 239 32.69 -14.03 0.40
N LEU A 240 33.85 -14.58 0.79
CA LEU A 240 34.13 -16.01 0.71
C LEU A 240 33.42 -16.82 1.80
N GLN A 241 33.27 -16.24 3.00
CA GLN A 241 32.69 -16.92 4.14
C GLN A 241 31.14 -16.84 4.11
N PRO A 242 30.43 -17.85 4.63
CA PRO A 242 28.98 -17.81 4.76
C PRO A 242 28.49 -16.61 5.57
N ILE A 243 27.29 -16.14 5.25
CA ILE A 243 26.61 -15.07 6.00
C ILE A 243 25.44 -15.66 6.77
N LEU A 244 25.37 -15.40 8.07
CA LEU A 244 24.20 -15.72 8.90
C LEU A 244 23.20 -14.57 8.79
N HIS A 245 21.99 -14.89 8.32
CA HIS A 245 20.86 -13.98 8.29
C HIS A 245 19.92 -14.24 9.48
N LYS A 246 19.33 -13.15 9.98
CA LYS A 246 18.32 -13.14 11.02
C LYS A 246 17.12 -12.39 10.50
N GLN A 247 15.95 -13.04 10.50
CA GLN A 247 14.70 -12.45 10.05
C GLN A 247 13.65 -12.58 11.15
N GLU A 248 12.95 -11.49 11.48
CA GLU A 248 11.80 -11.53 12.38
C GLU A 248 10.69 -12.35 11.73
N TYR A 249 10.18 -13.33 12.44
CA TYR A 249 9.16 -14.24 11.95
C TYR A 249 8.41 -14.90 13.12
N ALA A 250 7.15 -14.54 13.29
CA ALA A 250 6.25 -15.22 14.20
C ALA A 250 5.71 -16.51 13.55
N LYS A 251 5.88 -17.64 14.21
CA LYS A 251 5.34 -18.92 13.75
C LYS A 251 3.87 -19.09 14.14
N PRO A 252 3.13 -19.98 13.45
CA PRO A 252 1.82 -20.40 13.94
C PRO A 252 1.89 -20.87 15.39
N GLY A 253 1.05 -20.28 16.26
CA GLY A 253 1.06 -20.53 17.71
C GLY A 253 1.78 -19.48 18.54
N ASP A 254 2.71 -18.70 17.97
CA ASP A 254 3.35 -17.60 18.72
C ASP A 254 2.33 -16.51 19.06
N GLU A 255 2.56 -15.79 20.15
CA GLU A 255 1.78 -14.61 20.50
C GLU A 255 1.94 -13.51 19.45
N LEU A 256 0.86 -12.79 19.19
CA LEU A 256 0.84 -11.63 18.31
C LEU A 256 0.57 -10.36 19.12
N MET A 257 1.05 -9.24 18.60
CA MET A 257 0.77 -7.92 19.16
C MET A 257 -0.75 -7.69 19.24
N PHE A 258 -1.20 -7.13 20.36
CA PHE A 258 -2.59 -6.83 20.59
C PHE A 258 -2.81 -5.32 20.65
N LYS A 259 -3.76 -4.82 19.86
CA LYS A 259 -4.05 -3.38 19.73
C LYS A 259 -5.48 -3.09 20.20
N VAL A 260 -5.65 -1.99 20.94
CA VAL A 260 -6.97 -1.49 21.36
C VAL A 260 -7.08 -0.02 20.93
N PRO A 261 -8.00 0.34 20.03
CA PRO A 261 -8.20 1.73 19.61
C PRO A 261 -8.89 2.50 20.76
N CYS A 262 -8.21 3.50 21.29
CA CYS A 262 -8.71 4.35 22.36
C CYS A 262 -9.06 5.74 21.84
N ILE A 263 -10.06 6.38 22.43
CA ILE A 263 -10.51 7.73 22.08
C ILE A 263 -10.29 8.67 23.27
N PHE A 264 -9.78 9.85 23.01
CA PHE A 264 -9.48 10.86 24.03
C PHE A 264 -10.21 12.17 23.68
N ASP A 265 -10.95 12.70 24.62
CA ASP A 265 -11.54 14.04 24.51
C ASP A 265 -10.54 15.08 25.00
N VAL A 266 -10.19 16.05 24.15
CA VAL A 266 -9.12 17.00 24.42
C VAL A 266 -9.49 17.99 25.50
N GLU A 267 -10.75 18.43 25.53
CA GLU A 267 -11.22 19.41 26.49
C GLU A 267 -11.37 18.82 27.88
N SER A 268 -12.13 17.75 28.02
CA SER A 268 -12.37 17.09 29.31
C SER A 268 -11.18 16.25 29.79
N GLY A 269 -10.35 15.74 28.89
CA GLY A 269 -9.31 14.76 29.17
C GLY A 269 -9.85 13.36 29.38
N LYS A 270 -11.13 13.11 29.05
CA LYS A 270 -11.74 11.79 29.20
C LYS A 270 -11.14 10.80 28.20
N GLN A 271 -10.67 9.67 28.73
CA GLN A 271 -10.27 8.52 27.94
C GLN A 271 -11.44 7.54 27.82
N SER A 272 -11.69 7.03 26.62
CA SER A 272 -12.70 6.02 26.30
C SER A 272 -12.01 4.79 25.70
N ILE A 273 -12.16 3.65 26.38
CA ILE A 273 -11.58 2.36 26.00
C ILE A 273 -12.73 1.42 25.60
N PRO A 274 -12.80 0.92 24.37
CA PRO A 274 -13.88 0.02 23.94
C PRO A 274 -13.71 -1.39 24.51
N SER A 275 -14.81 -2.15 24.62
CA SER A 275 -14.76 -3.59 24.83
C SER A 275 -14.05 -4.28 23.66
N THR A 276 -13.25 -5.28 23.94
CA THR A 276 -12.48 -6.04 22.95
C THR A 276 -13.16 -7.33 22.50
N GLU A 277 -14.35 -7.65 22.98
CA GLU A 277 -15.05 -8.92 22.69
C GLU A 277 -15.20 -9.21 21.19
N LEU A 278 -15.51 -8.19 20.38
CA LEU A 278 -15.68 -8.35 18.93
C LEU A 278 -14.37 -8.48 18.17
N PHE A 279 -13.21 -8.26 18.81
CA PHE A 279 -11.89 -8.33 18.20
C PHE A 279 -10.81 -8.91 19.12
N ALA A 280 -11.20 -9.87 19.95
CA ALA A 280 -10.32 -10.46 20.98
C ALA A 280 -9.21 -11.34 20.39
N ASN A 281 -9.48 -12.08 19.32
CA ASN A 281 -8.52 -13.02 18.71
C ASN A 281 -7.83 -12.37 17.49
N GLN A 282 -7.01 -11.37 17.73
CA GLN A 282 -6.40 -10.58 16.66
C GLN A 282 -5.28 -11.33 15.93
N TYR A 283 -5.39 -11.39 14.61
CA TYR A 283 -4.22 -11.43 13.75
C TYR A 283 -3.72 -10.00 13.52
N GLU A 284 -4.65 -9.10 13.17
CA GLU A 284 -4.36 -7.69 12.91
C GLU A 284 -5.63 -6.85 13.06
N ILE A 285 -5.47 -5.59 13.48
CA ILE A 285 -6.45 -4.54 13.26
C ILE A 285 -5.82 -3.38 12.49
N SER A 286 -6.61 -2.73 11.62
CA SER A 286 -6.17 -1.50 10.96
C SER A 286 -6.16 -0.34 11.95
N TYR A 287 -5.39 0.71 11.63
CA TYR A 287 -5.50 1.96 12.39
C TYR A 287 -6.89 2.56 12.26
N PRO A 288 -7.47 3.07 13.36
CA PRO A 288 -8.79 3.65 13.36
C PRO A 288 -8.85 4.93 12.52
N GLN A 289 -9.95 5.07 11.78
CA GLN A 289 -10.25 6.26 10.98
C GLN A 289 -11.52 6.91 11.50
N TRP A 290 -11.50 8.25 11.62
CA TRP A 290 -12.67 9.00 12.02
C TRP A 290 -13.74 9.04 10.93
N ASN A 291 -14.98 8.97 11.34
CA ASN A 291 -16.12 9.33 10.51
C ASN A 291 -16.10 10.84 10.27
N SER A 292 -16.61 11.29 9.12
CA SER A 292 -16.65 12.71 8.76
C SER A 292 -17.43 13.59 9.75
N ASP A 293 -18.36 13.01 10.49
CA ASP A 293 -19.19 13.67 11.52
C ASP A 293 -18.54 13.68 12.93
N SER A 294 -17.33 13.16 13.08
CA SER A 294 -16.60 13.05 14.36
C SER A 294 -17.28 12.23 15.46
N LYS A 295 -18.35 11.45 15.13
CA LYS A 295 -19.13 10.71 16.14
C LYS A 295 -18.62 9.32 16.42
N ALA A 296 -17.81 8.77 15.54
CA ALA A 296 -17.26 7.42 15.69
C ALA A 296 -15.93 7.26 14.96
N ILE A 297 -15.18 6.23 15.36
CA ILE A 297 -14.04 5.71 14.62
C ILE A 297 -14.38 4.35 14.02
N THR A 298 -13.79 4.04 12.89
CA THR A 298 -13.97 2.77 12.18
C THR A 298 -12.62 2.11 11.97
N PHE A 299 -12.53 0.81 12.18
CA PHE A 299 -11.34 0.00 11.91
C PHE A 299 -11.72 -1.39 11.43
N GLU A 300 -10.76 -2.08 10.84
CA GLU A 300 -10.93 -3.44 10.36
C GLU A 300 -10.24 -4.42 11.29
N TYR A 301 -10.88 -5.55 11.51
CA TYR A 301 -10.39 -6.65 12.31
C TYR A 301 -10.25 -7.90 11.47
N ASN A 302 -9.07 -8.47 11.47
CA ASN A 302 -8.76 -9.76 10.90
C ASN A 302 -8.48 -10.75 12.05
N GLU A 303 -9.29 -11.79 12.12
CA GLU A 303 -9.14 -12.82 13.14
C GLU A 303 -7.90 -13.69 12.88
N ARG A 304 -7.25 -14.12 13.94
CA ARG A 304 -6.20 -15.12 13.85
C ARG A 304 -6.78 -16.44 13.33
N GLY A 305 -6.21 -16.93 12.20
CA GLY A 305 -6.78 -18.05 11.44
C GLY A 305 -7.66 -17.62 10.28
N HIS A 306 -7.92 -16.29 10.14
CA HIS A 306 -8.56 -15.66 8.99
C HIS A 306 -9.95 -16.23 8.64
N LYS A 307 -10.68 -16.72 9.62
CA LYS A 307 -12.06 -17.21 9.43
C LYS A 307 -13.10 -16.12 9.58
N VAL A 308 -12.75 -15.03 10.25
CA VAL A 308 -13.61 -13.87 10.45
C VAL A 308 -12.86 -12.60 10.09
N TYR A 309 -13.50 -11.76 9.32
CA TYR A 309 -13.05 -10.41 9.01
C TYR A 309 -14.20 -9.44 9.27
N ARG A 310 -13.95 -8.37 10.04
CA ARG A 310 -14.98 -7.40 10.43
C ARG A 310 -14.57 -5.98 10.12
N VAL A 311 -15.54 -5.17 9.77
CA VAL A 311 -15.47 -3.72 9.89
C VAL A 311 -16.21 -3.35 11.16
N LEU A 312 -15.49 -2.76 12.11
CA LEU A 312 -15.99 -2.38 13.43
C LEU A 312 -16.06 -0.86 13.55
N GLU A 313 -17.08 -0.39 14.25
CA GLU A 313 -17.25 1.03 14.58
C GLU A 313 -17.33 1.18 16.10
N VAL A 314 -16.62 2.21 16.60
CA VAL A 314 -16.63 2.57 18.03
C VAL A 314 -17.24 3.96 18.17
N SER A 315 -18.29 4.08 18.95
CA SER A 315 -18.90 5.38 19.29
C SER A 315 -17.92 6.25 20.07
N ALA A 316 -17.71 7.47 19.61
CA ALA A 316 -16.85 8.44 20.29
C ALA A 316 -17.43 8.97 21.62
N GLU A 317 -18.72 8.79 21.83
CA GLU A 317 -19.42 9.23 23.06
C GLU A 317 -19.47 8.11 24.12
N THR A 318 -19.88 6.91 23.68
CA THR A 318 -20.18 5.79 24.60
C THR A 318 -19.12 4.71 24.66
N ALA A 319 -18.14 4.71 23.73
CA ALA A 319 -17.16 3.66 23.50
C ALA A 319 -17.79 2.29 23.12
N GLN A 320 -19.08 2.24 22.82
CA GLN A 320 -19.73 1.02 22.36
C GLN A 320 -19.18 0.60 20.99
N VAL A 321 -18.92 -0.70 20.84
CA VAL A 321 -18.44 -1.31 19.61
C VAL A 321 -19.60 -2.00 18.91
N ARG A 322 -19.74 -1.78 17.61
CA ARG A 322 -20.67 -2.53 16.77
C ARG A 322 -20.02 -3.00 15.48
N THR A 323 -20.52 -4.09 14.95
CA THR A 323 -20.11 -4.61 13.65
C THR A 323 -20.88 -3.91 12.54
N LEU A 324 -20.17 -3.30 11.58
CA LEU A 324 -20.76 -2.75 10.35
C LEU A 324 -20.85 -3.80 9.26
N ILE A 325 -19.78 -4.58 9.08
CA ILE A 325 -19.70 -5.66 8.08
C ILE A 325 -18.98 -6.84 8.72
N GLU A 326 -19.47 -8.04 8.48
CA GLU A 326 -18.80 -9.29 8.84
C GLU A 326 -18.73 -10.21 7.62
N GLU A 327 -17.50 -10.69 7.34
CA GLU A 327 -17.26 -11.83 6.46
C GLU A 327 -16.81 -13.00 7.36
N LYS A 328 -17.45 -14.13 7.19
CA LYS A 328 -17.19 -15.33 7.97
C LYS A 328 -17.21 -16.56 7.08
N GLU A 329 -16.11 -17.31 7.12
CA GLU A 329 -15.92 -18.52 6.32
C GLU A 329 -15.40 -19.67 7.18
N GLU A 330 -15.83 -20.87 6.87
CA GLU A 330 -15.41 -22.06 7.59
C GLU A 330 -13.92 -22.33 7.48
N LYS A 331 -13.34 -22.03 6.31
CA LYS A 331 -11.94 -22.29 5.99
C LYS A 331 -11.10 -21.02 6.05
N TYR A 332 -11.43 -20.04 5.24
CA TYR A 332 -10.60 -18.85 5.03
C TYR A 332 -11.35 -17.72 4.35
N VAL A 333 -11.33 -16.53 4.92
CA VAL A 333 -11.79 -15.30 4.29
C VAL A 333 -10.64 -14.74 3.43
N ASN A 334 -10.86 -14.53 2.15
CA ASN A 334 -9.85 -14.01 1.23
C ASN A 334 -9.65 -12.48 1.42
N TYR A 335 -9.31 -12.09 2.64
CA TYR A 335 -9.22 -10.69 3.06
C TYR A 335 -8.28 -9.81 2.21
N PRO A 336 -7.16 -10.31 1.60
CA PRO A 336 -6.31 -9.47 0.77
C PRO A 336 -6.98 -9.00 -0.53
N ARG A 337 -8.11 -9.62 -0.91
CA ARG A 337 -8.87 -9.28 -2.12
C ARG A 337 -10.11 -8.46 -1.83
N ILE A 338 -10.43 -8.21 -0.58
CA ILE A 338 -11.56 -7.36 -0.22
C ILE A 338 -11.28 -5.93 -0.69
N TYR A 339 -12.15 -5.43 -1.56
CA TYR A 339 -12.19 -4.02 -1.90
C TYR A 339 -13.17 -3.30 -0.97
N ARG A 340 -12.76 -2.14 -0.50
CA ARG A 340 -13.58 -1.28 0.34
C ARG A 340 -13.42 0.17 -0.03
N LYS A 341 -14.52 0.89 0.00
CA LYS A 341 -14.51 2.35 -0.11
C LYS A 341 -15.65 2.93 0.73
N TYR A 342 -15.30 3.77 1.69
CA TYR A 342 -16.25 4.64 2.37
C TYR A 342 -16.64 5.75 1.41
N LEU A 343 -17.95 5.88 1.10
CA LEU A 343 -18.41 6.88 0.16
C LEU A 343 -18.40 8.27 0.79
N GLU A 344 -18.29 9.29 -0.07
CA GLU A 344 -18.19 10.70 0.36
C GLU A 344 -19.48 11.19 1.06
N ASP A 345 -20.60 10.51 0.85
CA ASP A 345 -21.86 10.77 1.54
C ASP A 345 -21.80 10.45 3.06
N GLY A 346 -20.75 9.80 3.53
CA GLY A 346 -20.54 9.37 4.91
C GLY A 346 -21.50 8.28 5.39
N LYS A 347 -22.43 7.81 4.54
CA LYS A 347 -23.51 6.88 4.90
C LYS A 347 -23.31 5.48 4.36
N HIS A 348 -22.60 5.34 3.27
CA HIS A 348 -22.47 4.06 2.59
C HIS A 348 -21.04 3.55 2.51
N ILE A 349 -20.92 2.22 2.44
CA ILE A 349 -19.65 1.53 2.22
C ILE A 349 -19.82 0.64 1.00
N LEU A 350 -18.95 0.84 -0.01
CA LEU A 350 -18.81 -0.09 -1.13
C LEU A 350 -17.85 -1.20 -0.72
N TRP A 351 -18.30 -2.44 -0.87
CA TRP A 351 -17.63 -3.62 -0.36
C TRP A 351 -17.63 -4.77 -1.36
N THR A 352 -16.57 -5.58 -1.42
CA THR A 352 -16.61 -6.86 -2.13
C THR A 352 -16.70 -8.03 -1.16
N SER A 353 -17.47 -9.05 -1.54
CA SER A 353 -17.69 -10.25 -0.74
C SER A 353 -17.80 -11.49 -1.62
N GLU A 354 -17.32 -12.62 -1.12
CA GLU A 354 -17.42 -13.95 -1.78
C GLU A 354 -18.60 -14.79 -1.23
N ARG A 355 -19.55 -14.17 -0.51
CA ARG A 355 -20.67 -14.82 0.19
C ARG A 355 -21.64 -15.63 -0.69
N ASP A 356 -21.62 -15.45 -1.99
CA ASP A 356 -22.40 -16.20 -2.98
C ASP A 356 -21.51 -17.03 -3.93
N ASN A 357 -20.33 -17.44 -3.47
CA ASN A 357 -19.29 -18.21 -4.15
C ASN A 357 -18.47 -17.44 -5.20
N TYR A 358 -18.84 -16.20 -5.50
CA TYR A 358 -18.11 -15.32 -6.42
C TYR A 358 -17.87 -13.97 -5.75
N ASN A 359 -16.73 -13.34 -6.03
CA ASN A 359 -16.45 -12.01 -5.49
C ASN A 359 -17.30 -10.97 -6.20
N HIS A 360 -18.26 -10.41 -5.48
CA HIS A 360 -19.19 -9.41 -6.00
C HIS A 360 -19.19 -8.13 -5.16
N LEU A 361 -19.64 -7.03 -5.78
CA LEU A 361 -19.80 -5.72 -5.16
C LEU A 361 -21.15 -5.60 -4.46
N TYR A 362 -21.09 -5.08 -3.23
CA TYR A 362 -22.23 -4.80 -2.36
C TYR A 362 -22.16 -3.35 -1.86
N LEU A 363 -23.32 -2.72 -1.72
CA LEU A 363 -23.44 -1.43 -1.05
C LEU A 363 -24.04 -1.66 0.34
N TYR A 364 -23.35 -1.20 1.37
CA TYR A 364 -23.79 -1.27 2.76
C TYR A 364 -24.23 0.09 3.26
N ASP A 365 -25.29 0.12 4.06
CA ASP A 365 -25.70 1.28 4.86
C ASP A 365 -25.03 1.20 6.24
N ARG A 366 -24.33 2.24 6.62
CA ARG A 366 -23.56 2.31 7.89
C ARG A 366 -24.46 2.38 9.10
N ALA A 367 -25.61 3.06 9.01
CA ALA A 367 -26.50 3.25 10.15
C ALA A 367 -27.13 1.93 10.57
N THR A 368 -27.63 1.17 9.60
CA THR A 368 -28.29 -0.13 9.82
C THR A 368 -27.33 -1.32 9.86
N ALA A 369 -26.08 -1.14 9.40
CA ALA A 369 -25.08 -2.20 9.24
C ALA A 369 -25.58 -3.36 8.34
N LYS A 370 -26.39 -3.04 7.34
CA LYS A 370 -26.97 -4.02 6.41
C LYS A 370 -26.62 -3.70 4.96
N PRO A 371 -26.53 -4.72 4.09
CA PRO A 371 -26.41 -4.48 2.67
C PRO A 371 -27.69 -3.85 2.15
N VAL A 372 -27.55 -2.70 1.49
CA VAL A 372 -28.66 -2.03 0.78
C VAL A 372 -28.93 -2.77 -0.51
N ARG A 373 -27.88 -3.20 -1.20
CA ARG A 373 -27.96 -3.81 -2.53
C ARG A 373 -26.71 -4.60 -2.88
N GLN A 374 -26.88 -5.74 -3.52
CA GLN A 374 -25.85 -6.38 -4.31
C GLN A 374 -25.77 -5.67 -5.66
N ILE A 375 -24.60 -5.14 -6.02
CA ILE A 375 -24.39 -4.33 -7.23
C ILE A 375 -24.09 -5.22 -8.44
N THR A 376 -23.25 -6.23 -8.25
CA THR A 376 -22.88 -7.19 -9.29
C THR A 376 -23.31 -8.59 -8.90
N LYS A 377 -23.69 -9.42 -9.91
CA LYS A 377 -24.16 -10.79 -9.70
C LYS A 377 -23.85 -11.65 -10.92
N GLY A 378 -23.66 -12.96 -10.72
CA GLY A 378 -23.47 -13.93 -11.80
C GLY A 378 -22.34 -14.91 -11.48
N GLU A 379 -22.11 -15.86 -12.38
CA GLU A 379 -21.07 -16.87 -12.28
C GLU A 379 -19.70 -16.35 -12.80
N TRP A 380 -19.30 -15.19 -12.29
CA TRP A 380 -18.08 -14.51 -12.66
C TRP A 380 -17.55 -13.67 -11.47
N TYR A 381 -16.33 -13.22 -11.56
CA TYR A 381 -15.57 -12.70 -10.43
C TYR A 381 -15.11 -11.26 -10.66
N VAL A 382 -15.42 -10.32 -9.76
CA VAL A 382 -14.85 -8.97 -9.73
C VAL A 382 -13.38 -9.07 -9.31
N ARG A 383 -12.47 -8.75 -10.21
CA ARG A 383 -11.02 -8.83 -9.95
C ARG A 383 -10.47 -7.59 -9.27
N GLY A 384 -11.05 -6.45 -9.52
CA GLY A 384 -10.66 -5.20 -8.88
C GLY A 384 -11.45 -4.02 -9.38
N VAL A 385 -11.69 -3.06 -8.50
CA VAL A 385 -12.33 -1.79 -8.81
C VAL A 385 -11.25 -0.80 -9.24
N GLN A 386 -11.45 -0.20 -10.41
CA GLN A 386 -10.50 0.73 -11.02
C GLN A 386 -10.82 2.17 -10.60
N TYR A 387 -12.12 2.51 -10.58
CA TYR A 387 -12.57 3.85 -10.26
C TYR A 387 -14.04 3.84 -9.82
N VAL A 388 -14.39 4.71 -8.89
CA VAL A 388 -15.76 4.95 -8.43
C VAL A 388 -16.07 6.43 -8.65
N ASP A 389 -16.99 6.70 -9.56
CA ASP A 389 -17.54 8.02 -9.83
C ASP A 389 -18.83 8.18 -9.01
N GLU A 390 -18.70 8.74 -7.81
CA GLU A 390 -19.82 8.90 -6.89
C GLU A 390 -20.86 9.91 -7.41
N ALA A 391 -20.40 10.95 -8.09
CA ALA A 391 -21.27 11.99 -8.63
C ALA A 391 -22.23 11.45 -9.72
N ASN A 392 -21.73 10.53 -10.55
CA ASN A 392 -22.52 9.89 -11.62
C ASN A 392 -23.03 8.50 -11.24
N GLN A 393 -22.74 8.01 -10.03
CA GLN A 393 -23.08 6.68 -9.52
C GLN A 393 -22.57 5.54 -10.42
N LEU A 394 -21.34 5.67 -10.92
CA LEU A 394 -20.72 4.69 -11.80
C LEU A 394 -19.52 4.01 -11.10
N ILE A 395 -19.38 2.70 -11.34
CA ILE A 395 -18.24 1.92 -10.86
C ILE A 395 -17.56 1.27 -12.07
N TYR A 396 -16.29 1.53 -12.22
CA TYR A 396 -15.43 0.91 -13.24
C TYR A 396 -14.61 -0.20 -12.59
N PHE A 397 -14.80 -1.41 -13.04
CA PHE A 397 -14.13 -2.57 -12.48
C PHE A 397 -13.69 -3.57 -13.56
N SER A 398 -12.74 -4.42 -13.23
CA SER A 398 -12.35 -5.57 -14.06
C SER A 398 -12.97 -6.85 -13.53
N ALA A 399 -13.40 -7.71 -14.44
CA ALA A 399 -13.96 -9.02 -14.14
C ALA A 399 -13.36 -10.08 -15.07
N ASN A 400 -13.46 -11.37 -14.67
CA ASN A 400 -13.32 -12.47 -15.61
C ASN A 400 -14.71 -12.84 -16.09
N GLY A 401 -14.87 -13.00 -17.37
CA GLY A 401 -16.07 -13.51 -18.03
C GLY A 401 -15.70 -14.60 -19.01
#